data_b8b7260767b64b2e0b61325c9c553fcf
#
_entry.id   b8b7260767b64b2e0b61325c9c553fcf
#
_cell.length_a   1.000
_cell.length_b   1.000
_cell.length_c   1.000
_cell.angle_alpha   90.00
_cell.angle_beta   90.00
_cell.angle_gamma   90.00
#
_symmetry.space_group_name_H-M   'P 1'
#
loop_
_entity.id
_entity.type
_entity.pdbx_description
1 polymer ?
#
loop_
_entity_poly.entity_id
_entity_poly.type
_entity_poly.pdbx_seq_one_letter_code
_entity_poly.pdbx_strand_id
1 'polypeptide(L)'
;IVSKFLEDNIYFPDELHHGSYVLREHYGRTALHSDGLFDDEKSTKARVLSIIIALTDDYDGGVFNFPEQSYQVKLKRGEAIIFPPSYFYPHEVSPPSNGKRYTISLWLLINP
;
A
#
# COMPACT_ATOMS: atom_id res chain seq x y z
N ILE A 1 -7.68 -5.51 10.85
CA ILE A 1 -6.35 -4.88 11.02
C ILE A 1 -6.42 -3.36 10.80
N VAL A 2 -7.10 -2.92 9.74
CA VAL A 2 -7.24 -1.49 9.44
C VAL A 2 -8.09 -0.79 10.52
N SER A 3 -9.18 -1.40 10.95
CA SER A 3 -10.02 -0.84 12.02
C SER A 3 -9.24 -0.65 13.31
N LYS A 4 -8.39 -1.60 13.67
CA LYS A 4 -7.53 -1.49 14.86
C LYS A 4 -6.53 -0.36 14.71
N PHE A 5 -5.92 -0.20 13.54
CA PHE A 5 -5.01 0.90 13.25
C PHE A 5 -5.71 2.25 13.42
N LEU A 6 -6.93 2.40 12.89
CA LEU A 6 -7.68 3.65 12.98
C LEU A 6 -8.13 3.96 14.41
N GLU A 7 -8.50 2.95 15.19
CA GLU A 7 -8.84 3.12 16.61
C GLU A 7 -7.65 3.63 17.43
N ASP A 8 -6.44 3.15 17.12
CA ASP A 8 -5.22 3.55 17.82
C ASP A 8 -4.69 4.92 17.38
N ASN A 9 -5.20 5.46 16.26
CA ASN A 9 -4.74 6.73 15.68
C ASN A 9 -5.89 7.74 15.63
N ILE A 10 -6.08 8.44 16.74
CA ILE A 10 -7.21 9.37 16.97
C ILE A 10 -7.21 10.62 16.09
N TYR A 11 -6.16 10.82 15.29
CA TYR A 11 -6.02 12.00 14.42
C TYR A 11 -6.69 11.84 13.07
N PHE A 12 -7.17 10.64 12.74
CA PHE A 12 -7.88 10.40 11.49
C PHE A 12 -9.33 10.86 11.61
N PRO A 13 -9.90 11.41 10.51
CA PRO A 13 -11.31 11.81 10.52
C PRO A 13 -12.22 10.60 10.69
N ASP A 14 -13.39 10.82 11.29
CA ASP A 14 -14.38 9.76 11.55
C ASP A 14 -14.97 9.20 10.25
N GLU A 15 -15.09 10.04 9.20
CA GLU A 15 -15.63 9.62 7.92
C GLU A 15 -14.51 9.31 6.93
N LEU A 16 -14.11 8.03 6.90
CA LEU A 16 -13.22 7.49 5.89
C LEU A 16 -14.02 6.63 4.92
N HIS A 17 -13.73 6.80 3.65
CA HIS A 17 -14.26 5.96 2.59
C HIS A 17 -13.16 5.03 2.10
N HIS A 18 -13.51 3.86 1.62
CA HIS A 18 -12.55 3.01 0.93
C HIS A 18 -12.82 3.05 -0.57
N GLY A 19 -11.74 2.99 -1.36
CA GLY A 19 -11.82 2.85 -2.80
C GLY A 19 -11.99 1.38 -3.21
N SER A 20 -11.82 1.12 -4.50
CA SER A 20 -11.84 -0.23 -5.03
C SER A 20 -10.66 -1.05 -4.52
N TYR A 21 -10.91 -2.33 -4.30
CA TYR A 21 -9.85 -3.30 -4.03
C TYR A 21 -9.21 -3.70 -5.34
N VAL A 22 -7.88 -3.69 -5.39
CA VAL A 22 -7.12 -4.08 -6.59
C VAL A 22 -6.35 -5.36 -6.29
N LEU A 23 -6.80 -6.46 -6.85
CA LEU A 23 -6.09 -7.74 -6.81
C LEU A 23 -5.07 -7.78 -7.94
N ARG A 24 -3.82 -8.06 -7.60
CA ARG A 24 -2.74 -8.14 -8.59
C ARG A 24 -1.88 -9.38 -8.40
N GLU A 25 -1.46 -9.96 -9.52
CA GLU A 25 -0.28 -10.80 -9.59
C GLU A 25 0.89 -9.92 -10.08
N HIS A 26 2.02 -9.99 -9.39
CA HIS A 26 3.20 -9.18 -9.72
C HIS A 26 4.22 -10.05 -10.47
N TYR A 27 4.64 -9.61 -11.65
CA TYR A 27 5.57 -10.36 -12.52
C TYR A 27 7.00 -9.80 -12.48
N GLY A 28 7.17 -8.54 -12.20
CA GLY A 28 8.44 -7.87 -12.21
C GLY A 28 8.59 -6.94 -11.01
N ARG A 29 9.63 -6.11 -11.05
CA ARG A 29 9.81 -5.10 -10.02
C ARG A 29 8.75 -4.01 -10.12
N THR A 30 8.41 -3.45 -8.99
CA THR A 30 7.68 -2.18 -8.93
C THR A 30 8.69 -1.06 -8.83
N ALA A 31 8.72 -0.17 -9.84
CA ALA A 31 9.67 0.94 -9.86
C ALA A 31 9.40 1.93 -8.73
N LEU A 32 10.45 2.64 -8.32
CA LEU A 32 10.34 3.66 -7.28
C LEU A 32 9.29 4.71 -7.65
N HIS A 33 8.31 4.90 -6.78
CA HIS A 33 7.21 5.85 -6.99
C HIS A 33 6.56 6.23 -5.67
N SER A 34 5.81 7.32 -5.69
CA SER A 34 4.82 7.65 -4.65
C SER A 34 3.44 7.38 -5.21
N ASP A 35 2.52 6.91 -4.36
CA ASP A 35 1.16 6.57 -4.82
C ASP A 35 0.37 7.81 -5.27
N GLY A 36 0.59 8.93 -4.60
CA GLY A 36 -0.11 10.18 -4.89
C GLY A 36 -1.43 10.32 -4.15
N LEU A 37 -1.87 11.57 -4.00
CA LEU A 37 -3.05 11.91 -3.21
C LEU A 37 -4.36 11.69 -3.96
N PHE A 38 -4.31 11.69 -5.30
CA PHE A 38 -5.49 11.53 -6.15
C PHE A 38 -5.26 10.41 -7.15
N ASP A 39 -6.33 9.68 -7.43
CA ASP A 39 -6.31 8.58 -8.40
C ASP A 39 -6.13 9.11 -9.84
N ASP A 40 -6.86 10.18 -10.16
CA ASP A 40 -6.77 10.89 -11.43
C ASP A 40 -7.20 12.36 -11.25
N GLU A 41 -7.11 13.13 -12.33
CA GLU A 41 -7.49 14.56 -12.33
C GLU A 41 -8.97 14.82 -12.01
N LYS A 42 -9.82 13.81 -12.21
CA LYS A 42 -11.27 13.92 -12.00
C LYS A 42 -11.71 13.43 -10.63
N SER A 43 -10.79 12.89 -9.84
CA SER A 43 -11.12 12.36 -8.52
C SER A 43 -11.60 13.47 -7.60
N THR A 44 -12.75 13.23 -6.96
CA THR A 44 -13.34 14.15 -5.99
C THR A 44 -12.93 13.83 -4.56
N LYS A 45 -12.21 12.70 -4.36
CA LYS A 45 -11.74 12.26 -3.04
C LYS A 45 -10.24 12.19 -3.02
N ALA A 46 -9.67 12.52 -1.88
CA ALA A 46 -8.24 12.42 -1.65
C ALA A 46 -7.90 11.12 -0.92
N ARG A 47 -6.79 10.50 -1.31
CA ARG A 47 -6.21 9.35 -0.61
C ARG A 47 -5.53 9.83 0.67
N VAL A 48 -5.78 9.17 1.78
CA VAL A 48 -5.10 9.46 3.06
C VAL A 48 -4.24 8.32 3.54
N LEU A 49 -4.55 7.09 3.16
CA LEU A 49 -3.74 5.90 3.48
C LEU A 49 -3.70 4.96 2.28
N SER A 50 -2.51 4.43 2.04
CA SER A 50 -2.28 3.30 1.15
C SER A 50 -2.19 2.03 1.99
N ILE A 51 -2.81 0.97 1.54
CA ILE A 51 -2.83 -0.32 2.23
C ILE A 51 -2.53 -1.42 1.21
N ILE A 52 -1.54 -2.24 1.50
CA ILE A 52 -1.20 -3.40 0.67
C ILE A 52 -1.21 -4.64 1.57
N ILE A 53 -1.99 -5.63 1.17
CA ILE A 53 -2.14 -6.89 1.89
C ILE A 53 -1.49 -8.00 1.09
N ALA A 54 -0.59 -8.75 1.71
CA ALA A 54 0.04 -9.90 1.08
C ALA A 54 -0.88 -11.12 1.12
N LEU A 55 -1.14 -11.71 -0.04
CA LEU A 55 -1.92 -12.94 -0.16
C LEU A 55 -1.05 -14.19 -0.24
N THR A 56 0.22 -14.02 -0.60
CA THR A 56 1.21 -15.09 -0.71
C THR A 56 2.52 -14.66 -0.10
N ASP A 57 3.37 -15.61 0.26
CA ASP A 57 4.74 -15.35 0.73
C ASP A 57 5.75 -16.43 0.28
N ASP A 58 5.31 -17.42 -0.47
CA ASP A 58 6.11 -18.55 -0.95
C ASP A 58 6.85 -18.23 -2.26
N TYR A 59 7.60 -17.15 -2.26
CA TYR A 59 8.44 -16.69 -3.37
C TYR A 59 9.69 -16.01 -2.83
N ASP A 60 10.71 -15.85 -3.67
CA ASP A 60 11.90 -15.06 -3.36
C ASP A 60 11.71 -13.62 -3.83
N GLY A 61 12.41 -12.66 -3.22
CA GLY A 61 12.28 -11.26 -3.57
C GLY A 61 10.98 -10.66 -3.05
N GLY A 62 10.42 -9.69 -3.76
CA GLY A 62 9.21 -8.99 -3.34
C GLY A 62 9.41 -8.16 -2.08
N VAL A 63 10.60 -7.59 -1.91
CA VAL A 63 10.96 -6.77 -0.75
C VAL A 63 10.58 -5.33 -1.01
N PHE A 64 9.76 -4.77 -0.14
CA PHE A 64 9.47 -3.35 -0.13
C PHE A 64 10.66 -2.57 0.37
N ASN A 65 11.01 -1.49 -0.32
CA ASN A 65 12.02 -0.55 0.11
C ASN A 65 11.45 0.87 0.11
N PHE A 66 11.51 1.51 1.27
CA PHE A 66 11.16 2.91 1.47
C PHE A 66 12.46 3.67 1.74
N PRO A 67 13.13 4.21 0.70
CA PRO A 67 14.47 4.78 0.88
C PRO A 67 14.50 5.99 1.82
N GLU A 68 13.48 6.84 1.77
CA GLU A 68 13.44 8.03 2.63
C GLU A 68 13.28 7.68 4.12
N GLN A 69 12.66 6.55 4.44
CA GLN A 69 12.50 6.08 5.80
C GLN A 69 13.59 5.07 6.20
N SER A 70 14.49 4.73 5.29
CA SER A 70 15.51 3.67 5.51
C SER A 70 14.86 2.37 6.01
N TYR A 71 13.75 1.98 5.36
CA TYR A 71 12.93 0.86 5.80
C TYR A 71 12.72 -0.15 4.68
N GLN A 72 12.97 -1.42 5.00
CA GLN A 72 12.71 -2.52 4.09
C GLN A 72 11.90 -3.60 4.80
N VAL A 73 10.99 -4.22 4.07
CA VAL A 73 10.17 -5.30 4.60
C VAL A 73 9.70 -6.23 3.49
N LYS A 74 9.69 -7.54 3.78
CA LYS A 74 8.98 -8.53 2.99
C LYS A 74 7.76 -8.98 3.80
N LEU A 75 6.58 -8.78 3.25
CA LEU A 75 5.33 -9.15 3.92
C LEU A 75 5.15 -10.67 3.89
N LYS A 76 4.71 -11.22 5.02
CA LYS A 76 4.22 -12.60 5.12
C LYS A 76 2.75 -12.62 4.73
N ARG A 77 2.26 -13.78 4.30
CA ARG A 77 0.85 -13.98 3.95
C ARG A 77 -0.05 -13.51 5.09
N GLY A 78 -1.02 -12.66 4.75
CA GLY A 78 -1.96 -12.08 5.70
C GLY A 78 -1.49 -10.80 6.37
N GLU A 79 -0.21 -10.43 6.23
CA GLU A 79 0.28 -9.15 6.72
C GLU A 79 -0.08 -8.01 5.77
N ALA A 80 -0.23 -6.83 6.32
CA ALA A 80 -0.47 -5.62 5.57
C ALA A 80 0.57 -4.56 5.91
N ILE A 81 0.91 -3.74 4.91
CA ILE A 81 1.65 -2.50 5.13
C ILE A 81 0.71 -1.32 4.91
N ILE A 82 0.77 -0.35 5.80
CA ILE A 82 -0.08 0.85 5.77
C ILE A 82 0.85 2.05 5.82
N PHE A 83 0.70 2.94 4.85
CA PHE A 83 1.56 4.13 4.76
C PHE A 83 0.81 5.28 4.08
N PRO A 84 1.24 6.54 4.32
CA PRO A 84 0.66 7.67 3.62
C PRO A 84 0.98 7.62 2.13
N PRO A 85 0.04 7.98 1.24
CA PRO A 85 0.28 8.01 -0.21
C PRO A 85 1.06 9.24 -0.67
N SER A 86 1.50 10.07 0.23
CA SER A 86 2.16 11.34 -0.06
C SER A 86 3.53 11.17 -0.71
N TYR A 87 4.05 12.26 -1.28
CA TYR A 87 5.36 12.27 -1.95
C TYR A 87 6.55 12.08 -1.00
N PHE A 88 6.31 12.03 0.31
CA PHE A 88 7.34 11.74 1.31
C PHE A 88 7.57 10.24 1.54
N TYR A 89 6.76 9.38 0.92
CA TYR A 89 6.84 7.93 1.07
C TYR A 89 7.03 7.23 -0.28
N PRO A 90 8.08 7.60 -1.05
CA PRO A 90 8.39 6.84 -2.25
C PRO A 90 8.83 5.43 -1.88
N HIS A 91 8.45 4.47 -2.68
CA HIS A 91 8.77 3.08 -2.43
C HIS A 91 8.92 2.30 -3.71
N GLU A 92 9.63 1.19 -3.61
CA GLU A 92 9.84 0.24 -4.69
C GLU A 92 9.71 -1.17 -4.13
N VAL A 93 9.52 -2.13 -5.00
CA VAL A 93 9.43 -3.53 -4.61
C VAL A 93 10.31 -4.35 -5.56
N SER A 94 11.20 -5.16 -5.00
CA SER A 94 12.07 -6.02 -5.80
C SER A 94 11.26 -7.11 -6.51
N PRO A 95 11.74 -7.60 -7.68
CA PRO A 95 10.97 -8.57 -8.45
C PRO A 95 10.84 -9.90 -7.69
N PRO A 96 9.65 -10.54 -7.74
CA PRO A 96 9.49 -11.88 -7.20
C PRO A 96 10.11 -12.92 -8.15
N SER A 97 10.57 -14.03 -7.58
CA SER A 97 11.04 -15.19 -8.32
C SER A 97 10.73 -16.47 -7.54
N ASN A 98 10.79 -17.61 -8.22
CA ASN A 98 10.54 -18.93 -7.62
C ASN A 98 9.19 -19.04 -6.89
N GLY A 99 8.16 -18.47 -7.46
CA GLY A 99 6.82 -18.44 -6.89
C GLY A 99 6.05 -17.23 -7.39
N LYS A 100 4.81 -17.12 -6.93
CA LYS A 100 3.90 -16.06 -7.38
C LYS A 100 3.59 -15.11 -6.23
N ARG A 101 3.69 -13.82 -6.50
CA ARG A 101 3.34 -12.77 -5.56
C ARG A 101 1.97 -12.20 -5.92
N TYR A 102 1.00 -12.38 -5.01
CA TYR A 102 -0.33 -11.79 -5.10
C TYR A 102 -0.55 -10.81 -3.96
N THR A 103 -1.13 -9.67 -4.27
CA THR A 103 -1.51 -8.66 -3.28
C THR A 103 -2.89 -8.11 -3.53
N ILE A 104 -3.50 -7.57 -2.46
CA ILE A 104 -4.65 -6.68 -2.58
C ILE A 104 -4.18 -5.30 -2.14
N SER A 105 -4.41 -4.30 -3.00
CA SER A 105 -4.15 -2.89 -2.69
C SER A 105 -5.47 -2.15 -2.57
N LEU A 106 -5.53 -1.23 -1.60
CA LEU A 106 -6.65 -0.32 -1.46
C LEU A 106 -6.18 0.99 -0.84
N TRP A 107 -7.01 2.01 -0.99
CA TRP A 107 -6.76 3.31 -0.38
C TRP A 107 -7.96 3.72 0.45
N LEU A 108 -7.69 4.36 1.59
CA LEU A 108 -8.70 5.07 2.33
C LEU A 108 -8.76 6.51 1.85
N LEU A 109 -9.96 7.03 1.72
CA LEU A 109 -10.26 8.29 1.04
C LEU A 109 -11.03 9.22 1.96
N ILE A 110 -10.83 10.52 1.75
CA ILE A 110 -11.66 11.58 2.36
C ILE A 110 -12.20 12.49 1.27
N ASN A 111 -13.28 13.21 1.58
CA ASN A 111 -13.69 14.36 0.78
C ASN A 111 -12.84 15.55 1.20
N PRO A 112 -12.04 16.11 0.27
CA PRO A 112 -11.20 17.27 0.61
C PRO A 112 -12.01 18.52 0.87
#